data_d77538b9389ab28b19190be9345eafbf
#
_entry.id   d77538b9389ab28b19190be9345eafbf
#
_cell.length_a   1.000
_cell.length_b   1.000
_cell.length_c   1.000
_cell.angle_alpha   90.00
_cell.angle_beta   90.00
_cell.angle_gamma   90.00
#
_symmetry.space_group_name_H-M   'P 1'
#
loop_
_entity.id
_entity.type
_entity.pdbx_description
1 polymer ?
#
loop_
_entity_poly.entity_id
_entity_poly.type
_entity_poly.pdbx_seq_one_letter_code
_entity_poly.pdbx_strand_id
1 'polypeptide(L)'
;MCGELPNPADPMLYFILKCALSGIIVAVVSEVARRSPAFGALIVSLPLVSLMGMIWLWRDTGDAARIANHAEATFWYVLPSLPMFLVLPAMLRAGIGFWASVGAGCALTIMLYFVTAWSLARFGIDL
;
A
#
# COMPACT_ATOMS: atom_id res chain seq x y z
N MET A 1 21.08 19.90 -6.30
CA MET A 1 20.77 19.66 -6.35
C MET A 1 20.10 19.50 -6.87
N CYS A 2 20.27 19.41 -7.21
CA CYS A 2 19.77 19.43 -7.87
C CYS A 2 18.83 18.61 -8.08
N GLY A 3 18.51 18.02 -8.43
CA GLY A 3 17.47 17.24 -8.79
C GLY A 3 16.26 17.74 -8.32
N GLU A 4 16.19 18.85 -8.60
CA GLU A 4 15.41 19.65 -8.02
C GLU A 4 14.07 19.35 -8.14
N LEU A 5 13.58 18.61 -7.22
CA LEU A 5 12.16 18.61 -6.97
C LEU A 5 11.77 19.98 -6.47
N PRO A 6 10.52 20.36 -6.63
CA PRO A 6 10.03 21.62 -6.14
C PRO A 6 10.45 21.87 -4.72
N ASN A 7 10.85 23.08 -4.47
CA ASN A 7 11.32 23.50 -3.19
C ASN A 7 10.23 23.28 -2.14
N PRO A 8 10.58 22.78 -0.95
CA PRO A 8 9.63 22.74 0.16
C PRO A 8 9.00 24.09 0.50
N ALA A 9 9.59 25.18 0.00
CA ALA A 9 9.00 26.49 0.14
C ALA A 9 7.68 26.63 -0.66
N ASP A 10 7.41 25.69 -1.58
CA ASP A 10 6.19 25.68 -2.37
C ASP A 10 5.46 24.36 -2.11
N PRO A 11 4.83 24.19 -0.93
CA PRO A 11 4.26 22.91 -0.55
C PRO A 11 3.10 22.46 -1.43
N MET A 12 2.36 23.38 -2.00
CA MET A 12 1.25 23.04 -2.88
C MET A 12 1.74 22.39 -4.17
N LEU A 13 2.77 22.98 -4.79
CA LEU A 13 3.35 22.43 -6.02
C LEU A 13 4.00 21.06 -5.76
N TYR A 14 4.70 20.94 -4.63
CA TYR A 14 5.31 19.69 -4.22
C TYR A 14 4.27 18.59 -4.05
N PHE A 15 3.14 18.92 -3.40
CA PHE A 15 2.05 17.97 -3.19
C PHE A 15 1.42 17.54 -4.51
N ILE A 16 1.21 18.48 -5.43
CA ILE A 16 0.68 18.19 -6.76
C ILE A 16 1.62 17.26 -7.52
N LEU A 17 2.92 17.48 -7.42
CA LEU A 17 3.91 16.62 -8.05
C LEU A 17 3.85 15.19 -7.49
N LYS A 18 3.76 15.05 -6.17
CA LYS A 18 3.59 13.74 -5.53
C LYS A 18 2.35 13.03 -6.07
N CYS A 19 1.23 13.73 -6.12
CA CYS A 19 -0.02 13.15 -6.63
C CYS A 19 0.10 12.72 -8.08
N ALA A 20 0.70 13.56 -8.93
CA ALA A 20 0.83 13.28 -10.35
C ALA A 20 1.69 12.06 -10.60
N LEU A 21 2.87 11.98 -9.96
CA LEU A 21 3.78 10.85 -10.14
C LEU A 21 3.17 9.56 -9.62
N SER A 22 2.57 9.61 -8.45
CA SER A 22 1.95 8.42 -7.86
C SER A 22 0.78 7.93 -8.71
N GLY A 23 -0.05 8.84 -9.19
CA GLY A 23 -1.18 8.51 -10.04
C GLY A 23 -0.75 7.90 -11.38
N ILE A 24 0.30 8.41 -11.98
CA ILE A 24 0.83 7.88 -13.24
C ILE A 24 1.29 6.43 -13.03
N ILE A 25 2.01 6.16 -11.95
CA ILE A 25 2.50 4.81 -11.67
C ILE A 25 1.33 3.85 -11.48
N VAL A 26 0.31 4.23 -10.71
CA VAL A 26 -0.86 3.39 -10.50
C VAL A 26 -1.60 3.14 -11.81
N ALA A 27 -1.73 4.16 -12.65
CA ALA A 27 -2.39 4.03 -13.95
C ALA A 27 -1.63 3.06 -14.86
N VAL A 28 -0.30 3.15 -14.90
CA VAL A 28 0.53 2.23 -15.70
C VAL A 28 0.38 0.80 -15.21
N VAL A 29 0.43 0.59 -13.89
CA VAL A 29 0.25 -0.74 -13.29
C VAL A 29 -1.12 -1.32 -13.65
N SER A 30 -2.16 -0.50 -13.58
CA SER A 30 -3.50 -0.91 -13.94
C SER A 30 -3.59 -1.33 -15.41
N GLU A 31 -2.95 -0.59 -16.31
CA GLU A 31 -2.96 -0.92 -17.74
C GLU A 31 -2.20 -2.22 -18.01
N VAL A 32 -1.07 -2.44 -17.34
CA VAL A 32 -0.32 -3.69 -17.46
C VAL A 32 -1.15 -4.86 -16.96
N ALA A 33 -1.83 -4.69 -15.82
CA ALA A 33 -2.68 -5.74 -15.27
C ALA A 33 -3.84 -6.10 -16.20
N ARG A 34 -4.36 -5.12 -16.93
CA ARG A 34 -5.43 -5.34 -17.89
C ARG A 34 -4.97 -6.19 -19.07
N ARG A 35 -3.74 -5.96 -19.50
CA ARG A 35 -3.19 -6.68 -20.68
C ARG A 35 -2.67 -8.07 -20.35
N SER A 36 -2.08 -8.22 -19.15
CA SER A 36 -1.51 -9.49 -18.72
C SER A 36 -1.80 -9.67 -17.23
N PRO A 37 -2.86 -10.43 -16.90
CA PRO A 37 -3.23 -10.60 -15.48
C PRO A 37 -2.13 -11.19 -14.62
N ALA A 38 -1.38 -12.17 -15.13
CA ALA A 38 -0.31 -12.79 -14.35
C ALA A 38 0.84 -11.83 -14.09
N PHE A 39 1.26 -11.09 -15.13
CA PHE A 39 2.33 -10.11 -15.00
C PHE A 39 1.88 -8.92 -14.15
N GLY A 40 0.63 -8.51 -14.33
CA GLY A 40 0.04 -7.47 -13.50
C GLY A 40 0.02 -7.85 -12.04
N ALA A 41 -0.35 -9.10 -11.74
CA ALA A 41 -0.34 -9.59 -10.37
C ALA A 41 1.06 -9.56 -9.77
N LEU A 42 2.07 -9.91 -10.57
CA LEU A 42 3.45 -9.84 -10.11
C LEU A 42 3.86 -8.42 -9.74
N ILE A 43 3.53 -7.45 -10.57
CA ILE A 43 3.86 -6.05 -10.31
C ILE A 43 3.09 -5.52 -9.10
N VAL A 44 1.80 -5.85 -9.02
CA VAL A 44 0.93 -5.38 -7.92
C VAL A 44 1.34 -6.03 -6.60
N SER A 45 1.95 -7.22 -6.64
CA SER A 45 2.43 -7.87 -5.41
C SER A 45 3.58 -7.10 -4.78
N LEU A 46 4.29 -6.28 -5.54
CA LEU A 46 5.24 -5.35 -4.95
C LEU A 46 4.47 -4.28 -4.18
N PRO A 47 4.91 -3.92 -2.98
CA PRO A 47 4.18 -2.94 -2.18
C PRO A 47 4.44 -1.51 -2.69
N LEU A 48 3.95 -1.21 -3.90
CA LEU A 48 4.28 0.02 -4.62
C LEU A 48 3.90 1.27 -3.85
N VAL A 49 2.70 1.28 -3.25
CA VAL A 49 2.26 2.46 -2.48
C VAL A 49 3.17 2.67 -1.28
N SER A 50 3.55 1.58 -0.61
CA SER A 50 4.45 1.66 0.55
C SER A 50 5.84 2.11 0.14
N LEU A 51 6.37 1.56 -0.97
CA LEU A 51 7.68 1.98 -1.48
C LEU A 51 7.69 3.46 -1.86
N MET A 52 6.65 3.91 -2.54
CA MET A 52 6.55 5.33 -2.89
C MET A 52 6.44 6.19 -1.66
N GLY A 53 5.66 5.77 -0.68
CA GLY A 53 5.55 6.47 0.59
C GLY A 53 6.91 6.58 1.29
N MET A 54 7.69 5.50 1.27
CA MET A 54 9.03 5.52 1.86
C MET A 54 9.99 6.42 1.09
N ILE A 55 9.91 6.44 -0.23
CA ILE A 55 10.74 7.33 -1.05
C ILE A 55 10.43 8.79 -0.74
N TRP A 56 9.13 9.14 -0.69
CA TRP A 56 8.74 10.50 -0.36
C TRP A 56 9.12 10.86 1.08
N LEU A 57 8.96 9.92 2.02
CA LEU A 57 9.35 10.14 3.41
C LEU A 57 10.86 10.37 3.53
N TRP A 58 11.66 9.62 2.79
CA TRP A 58 13.10 9.82 2.75
C TRP A 58 13.46 11.20 2.23
N ARG A 59 12.80 11.63 1.16
CA ARG A 59 13.07 12.96 0.62
C ARG A 59 12.71 14.08 1.60
N ASP A 60 11.63 13.86 2.35
CA ASP A 60 11.14 14.89 3.26
C ASP A 60 11.94 14.96 4.55
N THR A 61 12.45 13.83 5.04
CA THR A 61 13.06 13.75 6.37
C THR A 61 14.54 13.39 6.38
N GLY A 62 14.99 12.56 5.42
CA GLY A 62 16.35 12.05 5.42
C GLY A 62 16.68 11.17 6.61
N ASP A 63 15.67 10.64 7.29
CA ASP A 63 15.83 9.89 8.54
C ASP A 63 15.64 8.40 8.30
N ALA A 64 16.75 7.68 8.28
CA ALA A 64 16.75 6.24 8.02
C ALA A 64 16.01 5.44 9.11
N ALA A 65 16.08 5.89 10.35
CA ALA A 65 15.38 5.21 11.44
C ALA A 65 13.87 5.29 11.24
N ARG A 66 13.39 6.44 10.79
CA ARG A 66 11.96 6.61 10.50
C ARG A 66 11.48 5.73 9.36
N ILE A 67 12.30 5.58 8.32
CA ILE A 67 12.00 4.67 7.21
C ILE A 67 11.99 3.22 7.70
N ALA A 68 12.95 2.83 8.52
CA ALA A 68 13.02 1.47 9.06
C ALA A 68 11.77 1.15 9.89
N ASN A 69 11.35 2.07 10.74
CA ASN A 69 10.14 1.89 11.55
C ASN A 69 8.91 1.76 10.68
N HIS A 70 8.81 2.56 9.63
CA HIS A 70 7.70 2.50 8.68
C HIS A 70 7.67 1.15 7.96
N ALA A 71 8.82 0.68 7.50
CA ALA A 71 8.92 -0.59 6.79
C ALA A 71 8.54 -1.77 7.69
N GLU A 72 9.00 -1.74 8.94
CA GLU A 72 8.66 -2.78 9.90
C GLU A 72 7.16 -2.82 10.20
N ALA A 73 6.56 -1.66 10.43
CA ALA A 73 5.12 -1.57 10.64
C ALA A 73 4.35 -2.08 9.41
N THR A 74 4.83 -1.74 8.21
CA THR A 74 4.21 -2.20 6.97
C THR A 74 4.21 -3.72 6.89
N PHE A 75 5.31 -4.36 7.29
CA PHE A 75 5.38 -5.82 7.31
C PHE A 75 4.25 -6.42 8.15
N TRP A 76 4.08 -5.90 9.37
CA TRP A 76 3.06 -6.43 10.27
C TRP A 76 1.64 -6.18 9.76
N TYR A 77 1.40 -5.05 9.10
CA TYR A 77 0.07 -4.73 8.57
C TYR A 77 -0.24 -5.47 7.25
N VAL A 78 0.79 -5.87 6.49
CA VAL A 78 0.56 -6.65 5.27
C VAL A 78 0.06 -8.04 5.60
N LEU A 79 0.56 -8.66 6.69
CA LEU A 79 0.17 -10.02 7.04
C LEU A 79 -1.35 -10.20 7.20
N PRO A 80 -2.06 -9.34 7.96
CA PRO A 80 -3.51 -9.50 8.07
C PRO A 80 -4.27 -9.14 6.79
N SER A 81 -3.63 -8.49 5.82
CA SER A 81 -4.29 -8.19 4.54
C SER A 81 -4.22 -9.36 3.56
N LEU A 82 -3.32 -10.30 3.77
CA LEU A 82 -3.13 -11.43 2.85
C LEU A 82 -4.36 -12.33 2.71
N PRO A 83 -5.12 -12.66 3.78
CA PRO A 83 -6.31 -13.50 3.65
C PRO A 83 -7.34 -12.92 2.67
N MET A 84 -7.41 -11.61 2.52
CA MET A 84 -8.31 -10.99 1.54
C MET A 84 -8.04 -11.51 0.14
N PHE A 85 -6.78 -11.72 -0.23
CA PHE A 85 -6.40 -12.17 -1.57
C PHE A 85 -6.75 -13.64 -1.81
N LEU A 86 -7.09 -14.39 -0.78
CA LEU A 86 -7.60 -15.75 -0.90
C LEU A 86 -9.13 -15.77 -0.90
N VAL A 87 -9.74 -14.93 -0.06
CA VAL A 87 -11.19 -14.86 0.10
C VAL A 87 -11.84 -14.22 -1.12
N LEU A 88 -11.23 -13.15 -1.65
CA LEU A 88 -11.80 -12.41 -2.77
C LEU A 88 -11.99 -13.29 -4.02
N PRO A 89 -10.99 -14.06 -4.48
CA PRO A 89 -11.21 -14.95 -5.61
C PRO A 89 -12.26 -16.01 -5.33
N ALA A 90 -12.28 -16.55 -4.11
CA ALA A 90 -13.27 -17.57 -3.74
C ALA A 90 -14.69 -17.02 -3.83
N MET A 91 -14.91 -15.81 -3.35
CA MET A 91 -16.21 -15.15 -3.42
C MET A 91 -16.62 -14.87 -4.86
N LEU A 92 -15.69 -14.38 -5.68
CA LEU A 92 -15.97 -14.09 -7.08
C LEU A 92 -16.31 -15.36 -7.86
N ARG A 93 -15.61 -16.46 -7.59
CA ARG A 93 -15.90 -17.74 -8.23
C ARG A 93 -17.21 -18.34 -7.76
N ALA A 94 -17.66 -17.98 -6.56
CA ALA A 94 -18.95 -18.41 -6.04
C ALA A 94 -20.13 -17.63 -6.63
N GLY A 95 -19.85 -16.65 -7.48
CA GLY A 95 -20.89 -15.85 -8.12
C GLY A 95 -21.29 -14.59 -7.37
N ILE A 96 -20.56 -14.26 -6.30
CA ILE A 96 -20.83 -13.03 -5.53
C ILE A 96 -20.34 -11.84 -6.33
N GLY A 97 -21.12 -10.75 -6.34
CA GLY A 97 -20.77 -9.56 -7.10
C GLY A 97 -19.43 -8.95 -6.68
N PHE A 98 -18.79 -8.27 -7.61
CA PHE A 98 -17.47 -7.69 -7.38
C PHE A 98 -17.46 -6.72 -6.19
N TRP A 99 -18.40 -5.79 -6.15
CA TRP A 99 -18.43 -4.77 -5.09
C TRP A 99 -18.68 -5.38 -3.72
N ALA A 100 -19.58 -6.40 -3.65
CA ALA A 100 -19.83 -7.10 -2.40
C ALA A 100 -18.60 -7.87 -1.94
N SER A 101 -17.88 -8.50 -2.88
CA SER A 101 -16.66 -9.25 -2.58
C SER A 101 -15.55 -8.32 -2.07
N VAL A 102 -15.35 -7.18 -2.70
CA VAL A 102 -14.37 -6.19 -2.27
C VAL A 102 -14.72 -5.65 -0.90
N GLY A 103 -16.01 -5.31 -0.68
CA GLY A 103 -16.46 -4.81 0.61
C GLY A 103 -16.24 -5.81 1.73
N ALA A 104 -16.57 -7.08 1.48
CA ALA A 104 -16.35 -8.15 2.46
C ALA A 104 -14.86 -8.35 2.73
N GLY A 105 -14.03 -8.31 1.70
CA GLY A 105 -12.58 -8.42 1.84
C GLY A 105 -11.99 -7.29 2.67
N CYS A 106 -12.44 -6.08 2.42
CA CYS A 106 -12.00 -4.90 3.20
C CYS A 106 -12.44 -5.02 4.66
N ALA A 107 -13.69 -5.44 4.92
CA ALA A 107 -14.18 -5.62 6.27
C ALA A 107 -13.36 -6.67 7.01
N LEU A 108 -13.07 -7.80 6.36
CA LEU A 108 -12.23 -8.85 6.93
C LEU A 108 -10.84 -8.31 7.27
N THR A 109 -10.24 -7.56 6.37
CA THR A 109 -8.91 -6.98 6.58
C THR A 109 -8.90 -6.03 7.76
N ILE A 110 -9.91 -5.17 7.89
CA ILE A 110 -10.03 -4.23 9.00
C ILE A 110 -10.13 -4.99 10.32
N MET A 111 -10.96 -6.03 10.38
CA MET A 111 -11.08 -6.86 11.57
C MET A 111 -9.74 -7.51 11.93
N LEU A 112 -9.04 -8.02 10.93
CA LEU A 112 -7.75 -8.66 11.15
C LEU A 112 -6.68 -7.65 11.58
N TYR A 113 -6.75 -6.41 11.12
CA TYR A 113 -5.86 -5.36 11.60
C TYR A 113 -6.03 -5.14 13.11
N PHE A 114 -7.27 -5.04 13.58
CA PHE A 114 -7.52 -4.86 15.00
C PHE A 114 -7.02 -6.05 15.81
N VAL A 115 -7.28 -7.27 15.33
CA VAL A 115 -6.82 -8.48 16.00
C VAL A 115 -5.29 -8.52 16.05
N THR A 116 -4.63 -8.19 14.94
CA THR A 116 -3.18 -8.20 14.85
C THR A 116 -2.56 -7.15 15.78
N ALA A 117 -3.09 -5.92 15.75
CA ALA A 117 -2.58 -4.85 16.60
C ALA A 117 -2.77 -5.18 18.07
N TRP A 118 -3.92 -5.75 18.43
CA TRP A 118 -4.18 -6.17 19.80
C TRP A 118 -3.23 -7.27 20.24
N SER A 119 -3.01 -8.27 19.38
CA SER A 119 -2.11 -9.38 19.67
C SER A 119 -0.67 -8.92 19.83
N LEU A 120 -0.20 -8.03 18.95
CA LEU A 120 1.15 -7.50 19.01
C LEU A 120 1.37 -6.64 20.24
N ALA A 121 0.36 -5.86 20.62
CA ALA A 121 0.43 -5.05 21.85
C ALA A 121 0.60 -5.94 23.08
N ARG A 122 -0.03 -7.11 23.07
CA ARG A 122 0.13 -8.09 24.16
C ARG A 122 1.54 -8.66 24.25
N PHE A 123 2.23 -8.72 23.11
CA PHE A 123 3.61 -9.19 23.08
C PHE A 123 4.64 -8.07 23.21
N GLY A 124 4.17 -6.86 23.48
CA GLY A 124 5.06 -5.71 23.68
C GLY A 124 5.50 -5.01 22.39
N ILE A 125 4.91 -5.37 21.26
CA ILE A 125 5.17 -4.70 19.99
C ILE A 125 4.08 -3.65 19.80
N ASP A 126 4.48 -2.39 19.73
CA ASP A 126 3.56 -1.27 19.59
C ASP A 126 3.60 -0.77 18.15
N LEU A 127 2.47 -0.82 17.51
CA LEU A 127 2.33 -0.34 16.12
C LEU A 127 1.63 1.01 16.08
#